data_1fbda1a1b6e86125a51db6e53d144955
#
_entry.id   1fbda1a1b6e86125a51db6e53d144955
#
_cell.length_a   1.000
_cell.length_b   1.000
_cell.length_c   1.000
_cell.angle_alpha   90.00
_cell.angle_beta   90.00
_cell.angle_gamma   90.00
#
_symmetry.space_group_name_H-M   'P 1'
#
loop_
_entity.id
_entity.type
_entity.pdbx_description
1 polymer ?
#
loop_
_entity_poly.entity_id
_entity_poly.type
_entity_poly.pdbx_seq_one_letter_code
_entity_poly.pdbx_strand_id
1 'polypeptide(L)'
;MDRLSEPEPERPPIEWTPQRLAGIAETLDEAPLEEILSWGLENFAPGICLATSFGPQSIVLMHQIARLRPETTVFYLDTDLLFPETYALRDELARRLGLEFTRVRPGLTVEEQARTNGPRLWSHEPDHCCHLRKVLPLRRFLSDKRAWITGIRNGQSRTRAAAALVQWDAANGTVKLNPLIRWTKQAIWDYIRERGLPYNPLHQRGFPSIGCQPCTRAVQPGEETRAGRWPGFAKTECGIHASQPGLVNLGTKGSAP
;
A
#
# COMPACT_ATOMS: atom_id res chain seq x y z
N MET A 1 4.73 -51.95 20.00
CA MET A 1 5.34 -51.72 18.67
C MET A 1 4.75 -50.44 18.12
N ASP A 2 5.35 -49.31 18.50
CA ASP A 2 4.95 -47.99 17.99
C ASP A 2 5.48 -47.87 16.56
N ARG A 3 4.55 -47.71 15.62
CA ARG A 3 4.93 -47.26 14.27
C ARG A 3 5.28 -45.78 14.36
N LEU A 4 6.56 -45.48 14.33
CA LEU A 4 7.03 -44.14 14.03
C LEU A 4 6.49 -43.74 12.68
N SER A 5 5.59 -42.76 12.62
CA SER A 5 5.11 -42.15 11.39
C SER A 5 6.32 -41.52 10.68
N GLU A 6 6.61 -42.00 9.47
CA GLU A 6 7.62 -41.35 8.62
C GLU A 6 7.20 -39.88 8.38
N PRO A 7 8.15 -38.92 8.43
CA PRO A 7 7.85 -37.54 8.11
C PRO A 7 7.33 -37.47 6.66
N GLU A 8 6.22 -36.80 6.46
CA GLU A 8 5.73 -36.49 5.11
C GLU A 8 6.84 -35.80 4.31
N PRO A 9 7.04 -36.21 3.03
CA PRO A 9 8.06 -35.58 2.19
C PRO A 9 7.77 -34.08 2.07
N GLU A 10 8.76 -33.24 2.38
CA GLU A 10 8.69 -31.80 2.20
C GLU A 10 8.28 -31.50 0.75
N ARG A 11 7.14 -30.84 0.57
CA ARG A 11 6.70 -30.40 -0.76
C ARG A 11 7.75 -29.44 -1.32
N PRO A 12 8.18 -29.62 -2.57
CA PRO A 12 9.13 -28.70 -3.19
C PRO A 12 8.60 -27.25 -3.09
N PRO A 13 9.48 -26.26 -2.88
CA PRO A 13 9.06 -24.88 -2.76
C PRO A 13 8.28 -24.45 -4.00
N ILE A 14 7.12 -23.87 -3.80
CA ILE A 14 6.24 -23.37 -4.88
C ILE A 14 6.96 -22.23 -5.59
N GLU A 15 7.25 -22.40 -6.87
CA GLU A 15 7.76 -21.30 -7.69
C GLU A 15 6.60 -20.42 -8.15
N TRP A 16 6.66 -19.12 -7.79
CA TRP A 16 5.64 -18.12 -8.09
C TRP A 16 5.95 -17.40 -9.41
N THR A 17 5.73 -18.06 -10.53
CA THR A 17 5.93 -17.46 -11.85
C THR A 17 4.78 -16.50 -12.22
N PRO A 18 5.01 -15.47 -13.07
CA PRO A 18 3.96 -14.58 -13.54
C PRO A 18 2.76 -15.33 -14.16
N GLN A 19 3.00 -16.41 -14.93
CA GLN A 19 1.95 -17.22 -15.55
C GLN A 19 1.09 -17.93 -14.50
N ARG A 20 1.72 -18.54 -13.49
CA ARG A 20 1.00 -19.18 -12.39
C ARG A 20 0.15 -18.17 -11.61
N LEU A 21 0.69 -17.00 -11.33
CA LEU A 21 -0.03 -15.94 -10.62
C LEU A 21 -1.22 -15.41 -11.44
N ALA A 22 -1.09 -15.33 -12.77
CA ALA A 22 -2.19 -14.97 -13.65
C ALA A 22 -3.34 -15.98 -13.58
N GLY A 23 -3.06 -17.29 -13.67
CA GLY A 23 -4.09 -18.33 -13.52
C GLY A 23 -4.78 -18.30 -12.15
N ILE A 24 -4.04 -18.01 -11.08
CA ILE A 24 -4.60 -17.84 -9.74
C ILE A 24 -5.49 -16.59 -9.68
N ALA A 25 -5.06 -15.49 -10.28
CA ALA A 25 -5.86 -14.27 -10.35
C ALA A 25 -7.20 -14.51 -11.07
N GLU A 26 -7.22 -15.31 -12.13
CA GLU A 26 -8.44 -15.71 -12.83
C GLU A 26 -9.35 -16.59 -11.95
N THR A 27 -8.79 -17.54 -11.22
CA THR A 27 -9.55 -18.43 -10.32
C THR A 27 -10.20 -17.65 -9.17
N LEU A 28 -9.51 -16.63 -8.62
CA LEU A 28 -9.98 -15.82 -7.50
C LEU A 28 -10.78 -14.59 -7.92
N ASP A 29 -11.02 -14.39 -9.20
CA ASP A 29 -11.50 -13.13 -9.76
C ASP A 29 -12.87 -12.70 -9.23
N GLU A 30 -13.78 -13.65 -9.01
CA GLU A 30 -15.12 -13.43 -8.45
C GLU A 30 -15.24 -13.88 -6.98
N ALA A 31 -14.13 -14.33 -6.37
CA ALA A 31 -14.15 -14.82 -5.01
C ALA A 31 -14.45 -13.69 -4.00
N PRO A 32 -15.13 -14.00 -2.89
CA PRO A 32 -15.29 -13.07 -1.78
C PRO A 32 -13.96 -12.58 -1.22
N LEU A 33 -13.94 -11.34 -0.69
CA LEU A 33 -12.74 -10.73 -0.12
C LEU A 33 -12.05 -11.64 0.93
N GLU A 34 -12.82 -12.31 1.75
CA GLU A 34 -12.33 -13.21 2.79
C GLU A 34 -11.58 -14.40 2.19
N GLU A 35 -12.10 -15.00 1.12
CA GLU A 35 -11.46 -16.11 0.42
C GLU A 35 -10.15 -15.69 -0.24
N ILE A 36 -10.13 -14.52 -0.91
CA ILE A 36 -8.91 -13.97 -1.51
C ILE A 36 -7.83 -13.74 -0.45
N LEU A 37 -8.20 -13.18 0.70
CA LEU A 37 -7.26 -12.95 1.80
C LEU A 37 -6.78 -14.26 2.42
N SER A 38 -7.69 -15.23 2.65
CA SER A 38 -7.35 -16.55 3.19
C SER A 38 -6.35 -17.27 2.29
N TRP A 39 -6.59 -17.25 0.96
CA TRP A 39 -5.64 -17.80 0.01
C TRP A 39 -4.23 -17.19 0.16
N GLY A 40 -4.13 -15.86 0.25
CA GLY A 40 -2.85 -15.19 0.43
C GLY A 40 -2.16 -15.54 1.75
N LEU A 41 -2.92 -15.57 2.83
CA LEU A 41 -2.43 -15.89 4.17
C LEU A 41 -1.95 -17.35 4.26
N GLU A 42 -2.67 -18.30 3.70
CA GLU A 42 -2.31 -19.72 3.70
C GLU A 42 -1.04 -20.03 2.90
N ASN A 43 -0.87 -19.37 1.75
CA ASN A 43 0.26 -19.64 0.86
C ASN A 43 1.55 -18.90 1.25
N PHE A 44 1.47 -17.77 1.97
CA PHE A 44 2.63 -16.92 2.20
C PHE A 44 2.96 -16.65 3.67
N ALA A 45 2.10 -16.99 4.64
CA ALA A 45 2.45 -16.79 6.04
C ALA A 45 3.66 -17.67 6.44
N PRO A 46 4.53 -17.20 7.35
CA PRO A 46 4.51 -15.88 8.01
C PRO A 46 5.12 -14.74 7.17
N GLY A 47 5.56 -15.01 5.95
CA GLY A 47 6.25 -14.07 5.05
C GLY A 47 5.34 -13.08 4.31
N ILE A 48 4.03 -12.99 4.64
CA ILE A 48 3.10 -12.01 4.06
C ILE A 48 2.90 -10.83 5.01
N CYS A 49 2.71 -9.64 4.44
CA CYS A 49 2.39 -8.43 5.21
C CYS A 49 1.35 -7.55 4.51
N LEU A 50 0.64 -6.74 5.28
CA LEU A 50 -0.31 -5.75 4.77
C LEU A 50 0.29 -4.35 4.82
N ALA A 51 0.35 -3.66 3.67
CA ALA A 51 0.70 -2.26 3.59
C ALA A 51 -0.52 -1.37 3.89
N THR A 52 -0.36 -0.43 4.83
CA THR A 52 -1.41 0.55 5.11
C THR A 52 -0.91 1.98 4.94
N SER A 53 -1.77 2.83 4.40
CA SER A 53 -1.67 4.29 4.45
C SER A 53 -2.80 4.90 5.30
N PHE A 54 -3.51 4.07 6.06
CA PHE A 54 -4.70 4.43 6.83
C PHE A 54 -5.81 5.07 5.99
N GLY A 55 -5.79 4.83 4.66
CA GLY A 55 -6.88 5.20 3.77
C GLY A 55 -8.04 4.20 3.83
N PRO A 56 -9.21 4.54 3.28
CA PRO A 56 -10.43 3.72 3.38
C PRO A 56 -10.23 2.26 2.96
N GLN A 57 -9.49 2.00 1.89
CA GLN A 57 -9.20 0.64 1.42
C GLN A 57 -8.38 -0.16 2.42
N SER A 58 -7.37 0.47 3.01
CA SER A 58 -6.54 -0.18 4.03
C SER A 58 -7.34 -0.48 5.29
N ILE A 59 -8.32 0.34 5.64
CA ILE A 59 -9.19 0.12 6.81
C ILE A 59 -10.03 -1.16 6.61
N VAL A 60 -10.60 -1.34 5.41
CA VAL A 60 -11.31 -2.59 5.06
C VAL A 60 -10.39 -3.80 5.21
N LEU A 61 -9.17 -3.73 4.66
CA LEU A 61 -8.21 -4.83 4.73
C LEU A 61 -7.73 -5.10 6.16
N MET A 62 -7.42 -4.06 6.93
CA MET A 62 -7.03 -4.20 8.34
C MET A 62 -8.13 -4.86 9.18
N HIS A 63 -9.39 -4.48 8.97
CA HIS A 63 -10.52 -5.09 9.67
C HIS A 63 -10.66 -6.59 9.32
N GLN A 64 -10.45 -6.98 8.06
CA GLN A 64 -10.47 -8.39 7.67
C GLN A 64 -9.27 -9.16 8.21
N ILE A 65 -8.05 -8.60 8.14
CA ILE A 65 -6.84 -9.22 8.68
C ILE A 65 -6.96 -9.44 10.19
N ALA A 66 -7.49 -8.47 10.93
CA ALA A 66 -7.72 -8.60 12.38
C ALA A 66 -8.65 -9.77 12.74
N ARG A 67 -9.56 -10.17 11.84
CA ARG A 67 -10.50 -11.28 12.03
C ARG A 67 -9.93 -12.61 11.56
N LEU A 68 -9.19 -12.61 10.45
CA LEU A 68 -8.69 -13.84 9.81
C LEU A 68 -7.36 -14.30 10.42
N ARG A 69 -6.44 -13.37 10.61
CA ARG A 69 -5.07 -13.67 11.09
C ARG A 69 -4.44 -12.43 11.73
N PRO A 70 -4.80 -12.11 12.98
CA PRO A 70 -4.38 -10.87 13.67
C PRO A 70 -2.85 -10.73 13.84
N GLU A 71 -2.11 -11.85 13.83
CA GLU A 71 -0.66 -11.86 13.89
C GLU A 71 0.02 -11.45 12.58
N THR A 72 -0.74 -11.25 11.49
CA THR A 72 -0.17 -10.78 10.22
C THR A 72 0.46 -9.41 10.39
N THR A 73 1.70 -9.26 9.97
CA THR A 73 2.41 -7.98 10.01
C THR A 73 1.65 -6.92 9.20
N VAL A 74 1.20 -5.87 9.87
CA VAL A 74 0.64 -4.66 9.23
C VAL A 74 1.65 -3.54 9.35
N PHE A 75 2.11 -2.99 8.22
CA PHE A 75 3.11 -1.92 8.23
C PHE A 75 2.66 -0.66 7.53
N TYR A 76 3.24 0.46 7.92
CA TYR A 76 3.06 1.75 7.25
C TYR A 76 4.39 2.47 7.02
N LEU A 77 4.45 3.22 5.93
CA LEU A 77 5.59 4.07 5.62
C LEU A 77 5.44 5.40 6.36
N ASP A 78 6.17 5.54 7.46
CA ASP A 78 6.20 6.81 8.17
C ASP A 78 7.23 7.74 7.54
N THR A 79 6.72 8.70 6.82
CA THR A 79 7.55 9.69 6.13
C THR A 79 8.01 10.84 7.05
N ASP A 80 7.65 10.84 8.34
CA ASP A 80 7.74 11.98 9.29
C ASP A 80 7.00 13.25 8.79
N LEU A 81 6.19 13.12 7.74
CA LEU A 81 5.44 14.20 7.08
C LEU A 81 3.96 13.85 6.94
N LEU A 82 3.45 12.89 7.69
CA LEU A 82 2.03 12.56 7.68
C LEU A 82 1.22 13.61 8.43
N PHE A 83 -0.08 13.68 8.15
CA PHE A 83 -0.98 14.55 8.92
C PHE A 83 -1.12 14.05 10.36
N PRO A 84 -1.30 14.95 11.34
CA PRO A 84 -1.62 14.58 12.73
C PRO A 84 -2.86 13.67 12.82
N GLU A 85 -3.88 13.95 12.00
CA GLU A 85 -5.10 13.13 11.90
C GLU A 85 -4.82 11.69 11.43
N THR A 86 -3.75 11.48 10.65
CA THR A 86 -3.34 10.13 10.22
C THR A 86 -2.72 9.36 11.38
N TYR A 87 -1.89 10.00 12.20
CA TYR A 87 -1.33 9.39 13.41
C TYR A 87 -2.42 9.09 14.45
N ALA A 88 -3.35 10.02 14.67
CA ALA A 88 -4.48 9.80 15.57
C ALA A 88 -5.35 8.62 15.13
N LEU A 89 -5.64 8.53 13.83
CA LEU A 89 -6.38 7.39 13.28
C LEU A 89 -5.61 6.07 13.41
N ARG A 90 -4.28 6.06 13.21
CA ARG A 90 -3.45 4.89 13.46
C ARG A 90 -3.65 4.36 14.87
N ASP A 91 -3.55 5.22 15.88
CA ASP A 91 -3.65 4.83 17.28
C ASP A 91 -5.06 4.35 17.64
N GLU A 92 -6.09 4.96 17.06
CA GLU A 92 -7.47 4.53 17.20
C GLU A 92 -7.70 3.15 16.57
N LEU A 93 -7.19 2.91 15.35
CA LEU A 93 -7.30 1.61 14.68
C LEU A 93 -6.53 0.51 15.42
N ALA A 94 -5.33 0.81 15.94
CA ALA A 94 -4.56 -0.13 16.75
C ALA A 94 -5.39 -0.62 17.95
N ARG A 95 -5.94 0.30 18.72
CA ARG A 95 -6.77 -0.01 19.89
C ARG A 95 -8.06 -0.74 19.53
N ARG A 96 -8.72 -0.35 18.44
CA ARG A 96 -10.04 -0.88 18.06
C ARG A 96 -9.97 -2.25 17.41
N LEU A 97 -8.94 -2.49 16.58
CA LEU A 97 -8.77 -3.75 15.86
C LEU A 97 -7.82 -4.73 16.57
N GLY A 98 -7.18 -4.31 17.66
CA GLY A 98 -6.17 -5.13 18.35
C GLY A 98 -4.93 -5.41 17.48
N LEU A 99 -4.58 -4.49 16.57
CA LEU A 99 -3.45 -4.64 15.65
C LEU A 99 -2.25 -3.82 16.12
N GLU A 100 -1.07 -4.39 15.95
CA GLU A 100 0.18 -3.66 16.05
C GLU A 100 0.66 -3.21 14.66
N PHE A 101 1.12 -1.95 14.56
CA PHE A 101 1.60 -1.38 13.30
C PHE A 101 3.12 -1.27 13.28
N THR A 102 3.76 -1.99 12.35
CA THR A 102 5.18 -1.86 12.10
C THR A 102 5.48 -0.54 11.41
N ARG A 103 6.24 0.32 12.06
CA ARG A 103 6.66 1.62 11.54
C ARG A 103 7.89 1.47 10.65
N VAL A 104 7.75 1.69 9.35
CA VAL A 104 8.86 1.68 8.39
C VAL A 104 9.29 3.12 8.10
N ARG A 105 10.53 3.47 8.50
CA ARG A 105 11.07 4.83 8.41
C ARG A 105 12.08 4.98 7.27
N PRO A 106 12.22 6.22 6.74
CA PRO A 106 13.35 6.60 5.89
C PRO A 106 14.68 6.44 6.62
N GLY A 107 15.76 6.31 5.86
CA GLY A 107 17.12 6.26 6.43
C GLY A 107 17.62 7.60 6.98
N LEU A 108 16.97 8.72 6.59
CA LEU A 108 17.31 10.08 7.03
C LEU A 108 16.10 10.74 7.67
N THR A 109 16.31 11.55 8.70
CA THR A 109 15.30 12.48 9.20
C THR A 109 15.00 13.56 8.17
N VAL A 110 13.96 14.39 8.40
CA VAL A 110 13.64 15.51 7.49
C VAL A 110 14.77 16.55 7.49
N GLU A 111 15.37 16.79 8.65
CA GLU A 111 16.48 17.72 8.84
C GLU A 111 17.77 17.24 8.16
N GLU A 112 18.10 15.97 8.27
CA GLU A 112 19.25 15.36 7.58
C GLU A 112 19.07 15.38 6.07
N GLN A 113 17.86 15.05 5.58
CA GLN A 113 17.51 15.17 4.17
C GLN A 113 17.66 16.62 3.69
N ALA A 114 17.25 17.61 4.50
CA ALA A 114 17.35 19.02 4.14
C ALA A 114 18.81 19.49 4.04
N ARG A 115 19.70 18.97 4.89
CA ARG A 115 21.15 19.25 4.80
C ARG A 115 21.79 18.71 3.52
N THR A 116 21.36 17.53 3.08
CA THR A 116 21.94 16.84 1.92
C THR A 116 21.33 17.28 0.59
N ASN A 117 20.01 17.53 0.55
CA ASN A 117 19.24 17.73 -0.68
C ASN A 117 18.56 19.12 -0.74
N GLY A 118 18.90 20.01 0.19
CA GLY A 118 18.23 21.31 0.33
C GLY A 118 16.90 21.23 1.11
N PRO A 119 16.42 22.36 1.64
CA PRO A 119 15.22 22.43 2.46
C PRO A 119 13.97 22.11 1.63
N ARG A 120 12.98 21.47 2.27
CA ARG A 120 11.68 21.18 1.66
C ARG A 120 11.77 20.47 0.30
N LEU A 121 12.58 19.43 0.18
CA LEU A 121 12.79 18.65 -1.05
C LEU A 121 11.47 18.30 -1.78
N TRP A 122 10.39 18.05 -1.05
CA TRP A 122 9.05 17.80 -1.60
C TRP A 122 8.46 18.94 -2.42
N SER A 123 8.94 20.20 -2.23
CA SER A 123 8.42 21.38 -2.91
C SER A 123 9.13 21.73 -4.22
N HIS A 124 10.23 21.03 -4.58
CA HIS A 124 10.97 21.23 -5.82
C HIS A 124 11.32 19.92 -6.54
N GLU A 125 11.57 18.83 -5.77
CA GLU A 125 11.85 17.50 -6.33
C GLU A 125 10.98 16.41 -5.66
N PRO A 126 9.65 16.43 -5.86
CA PRO A 126 8.74 15.51 -5.16
C PRO A 126 8.98 14.03 -5.51
N ASP A 127 9.53 13.72 -6.69
CA ASP A 127 9.90 12.34 -7.06
C ASP A 127 11.07 11.85 -6.23
N HIS A 128 12.13 12.66 -6.10
CA HIS A 128 13.28 12.33 -5.27
C HIS A 128 12.89 12.21 -3.79
N CYS A 129 12.08 13.14 -3.28
CA CYS A 129 11.56 13.05 -1.92
C CYS A 129 10.77 11.74 -1.69
N CYS A 130 9.86 11.37 -2.61
CA CYS A 130 9.13 10.10 -2.52
C CYS A 130 10.05 8.89 -2.61
N HIS A 131 11.08 8.94 -3.45
CA HIS A 131 12.08 7.87 -3.56
C HIS A 131 12.77 7.64 -2.22
N LEU A 132 13.33 8.68 -1.60
CA LEU A 132 14.05 8.59 -0.33
C LEU A 132 13.14 8.19 0.84
N ARG A 133 11.91 8.75 0.89
CA ARG A 133 11.03 8.60 2.06
C ARG A 133 10.00 7.48 1.95
N LYS A 134 9.83 6.88 0.76
CA LYS A 134 8.84 5.82 0.55
C LYS A 134 9.40 4.62 -0.20
N VAL A 135 10.00 4.82 -1.39
CA VAL A 135 10.41 3.71 -2.26
C VAL A 135 11.55 2.92 -1.64
N LEU A 136 12.62 3.58 -1.21
CA LEU A 136 13.76 2.91 -0.59
C LEU A 136 13.40 2.20 0.73
N PRO A 137 12.66 2.83 1.67
CA PRO A 137 12.20 2.15 2.88
C PRO A 137 11.31 0.94 2.58
N LEU A 138 10.39 1.05 1.62
CA LEU A 138 9.54 -0.06 1.21
C LEU A 138 10.35 -1.24 0.67
N ARG A 139 11.26 -1.00 -0.27
CA ARG A 139 12.13 -2.05 -0.84
C ARG A 139 12.93 -2.76 0.23
N ARG A 140 13.52 -2.01 1.16
CA ARG A 140 14.26 -2.58 2.29
C ARG A 140 13.36 -3.45 3.17
N PHE A 141 12.15 -2.99 3.46
CA PHE A 141 11.21 -3.73 4.29
C PHE A 141 10.68 -5.00 3.60
N LEU A 142 10.45 -4.95 2.28
CA LEU A 142 9.93 -6.09 1.53
C LEU A 142 11.00 -7.11 1.11
N SER A 143 12.29 -6.84 1.33
CA SER A 143 13.37 -7.69 0.84
C SER A 143 13.39 -9.11 1.44
N ASP A 144 12.79 -9.31 2.61
CA ASP A 144 12.63 -10.59 3.31
C ASP A 144 11.18 -11.11 3.28
N LYS A 145 10.28 -10.44 2.58
CA LYS A 145 8.86 -10.81 2.49
C LYS A 145 8.57 -11.63 1.23
N ARG A 146 7.72 -12.65 1.39
CA ARG A 146 7.27 -13.51 0.29
C ARG A 146 6.12 -12.89 -0.49
N ALA A 147 5.26 -12.12 0.20
CA ALA A 147 4.13 -11.44 -0.40
C ALA A 147 3.74 -10.17 0.38
N TRP A 148 3.06 -9.26 -0.28
CA TRP A 148 2.44 -8.12 0.39
C TRP A 148 1.05 -7.80 -0.15
N ILE A 149 0.17 -7.39 0.74
CA ILE A 149 -1.22 -7.03 0.45
C ILE A 149 -1.32 -5.51 0.33
N THR A 150 -2.04 -5.03 -0.68
CA THR A 150 -2.26 -3.60 -0.91
C THR A 150 -3.73 -3.25 -1.14
N GLY A 151 -4.09 -2.00 -0.85
CA GLY A 151 -5.43 -1.47 -1.08
C GLY A 151 -5.61 -0.85 -2.48
N ILE A 152 -4.91 -1.34 -3.51
CA ILE A 152 -5.11 -0.87 -4.88
C ILE A 152 -6.47 -1.30 -5.41
N ARG A 153 -7.12 -0.41 -6.17
CA ARG A 153 -8.33 -0.65 -6.98
C ARG A 153 -8.13 -0.11 -8.39
N ASN A 154 -8.67 -0.80 -9.39
CA ASN A 154 -8.56 -0.37 -10.80
C ASN A 154 -9.18 1.02 -11.03
N GLY A 155 -10.29 1.33 -10.39
CA GLY A 155 -10.95 2.63 -10.50
C GLY A 155 -10.32 3.78 -9.71
N GLN A 156 -9.10 3.66 -9.17
CA GLN A 156 -8.45 4.75 -8.41
C GLN A 156 -7.72 5.76 -9.27
N SER A 157 -7.08 5.30 -10.35
CA SER A 157 -6.34 6.14 -11.31
C SER A 157 -6.04 5.34 -12.57
N ARG A 158 -5.70 6.03 -13.67
CA ARG A 158 -5.31 5.40 -14.93
C ARG A 158 -4.08 4.49 -14.76
N THR A 159 -3.14 4.89 -13.92
CA THR A 159 -1.91 4.13 -13.64
C THR A 159 -2.17 2.81 -12.90
N ARG A 160 -3.34 2.67 -12.26
CA ARG A 160 -3.74 1.47 -11.49
C ARG A 160 -4.71 0.58 -12.24
N ALA A 161 -5.25 1.05 -13.39
CA ALA A 161 -6.25 0.31 -14.16
C ALA A 161 -5.78 -1.07 -14.64
N ALA A 162 -4.47 -1.23 -14.87
CA ALA A 162 -3.85 -2.48 -15.32
C ALA A 162 -3.35 -3.37 -14.18
N ALA A 163 -3.57 -3.01 -12.91
CA ALA A 163 -3.17 -3.86 -11.80
C ALA A 163 -4.02 -5.15 -11.77
N ALA A 164 -3.39 -6.30 -11.48
CA ALA A 164 -4.08 -7.58 -11.32
C ALA A 164 -4.36 -7.89 -9.86
N LEU A 165 -5.30 -8.80 -9.60
CA LEU A 165 -5.65 -9.29 -8.26
C LEU A 165 -4.42 -9.87 -7.55
N VAL A 166 -3.70 -10.75 -8.25
CA VAL A 166 -2.42 -11.32 -7.81
C VAL A 166 -1.40 -11.12 -8.91
N GLN A 167 -0.22 -10.63 -8.59
CA GLN A 167 0.83 -10.38 -9.58
C GLN A 167 2.23 -10.47 -8.98
N TRP A 168 3.22 -10.72 -9.82
CA TRP A 168 4.62 -10.55 -9.44
C TRP A 168 4.97 -9.07 -9.39
N ASP A 169 5.51 -8.62 -8.28
CA ASP A 169 6.05 -7.26 -8.12
C ASP A 169 7.55 -7.28 -8.39
N ALA A 170 7.91 -7.09 -9.65
CA ALA A 170 9.31 -7.12 -10.08
C ALA A 170 10.17 -6.02 -9.43
N ALA A 171 9.56 -4.90 -9.02
CA ALA A 171 10.27 -3.81 -8.35
C ALA A 171 10.73 -4.17 -6.94
N ASN A 172 10.02 -5.08 -6.28
CA ASN A 172 10.30 -5.50 -4.91
C ASN A 172 10.68 -7.00 -4.81
N GLY A 173 10.65 -7.76 -5.91
CA GLY A 173 11.01 -9.18 -5.94
C GLY A 173 10.07 -10.08 -5.11
N THR A 174 8.78 -9.77 -5.06
CA THR A 174 7.81 -10.45 -4.20
C THR A 174 6.43 -10.54 -4.85
N VAL A 175 5.54 -11.38 -4.32
CA VAL A 175 4.16 -11.44 -4.78
C VAL A 175 3.35 -10.27 -4.22
N LYS A 176 2.51 -9.66 -5.04
CA LYS A 176 1.62 -8.58 -4.66
C LYS A 176 0.18 -9.00 -4.82
N LEU A 177 -0.58 -8.88 -3.75
CA LEU A 177 -2.00 -9.19 -3.68
C LEU A 177 -2.81 -7.91 -3.53
N ASN A 178 -3.78 -7.68 -4.42
CA ASN A 178 -4.67 -6.52 -4.45
C ASN A 178 -6.14 -6.97 -4.27
N PRO A 179 -6.56 -7.38 -3.06
CA PRO A 179 -7.84 -8.06 -2.85
C PRO A 179 -9.07 -7.19 -3.16
N LEU A 180 -8.89 -5.88 -3.17
CA LEU A 180 -9.95 -4.91 -3.43
C LEU A 180 -9.96 -4.42 -4.88
N ILE A 181 -9.26 -5.09 -5.79
CA ILE A 181 -8.99 -4.61 -7.15
C ILE A 181 -10.25 -4.19 -7.90
N ARG A 182 -11.36 -4.92 -7.74
CA ARG A 182 -12.66 -4.68 -8.38
C ARG A 182 -13.65 -3.89 -7.53
N TRP A 183 -13.33 -3.61 -6.27
CA TRP A 183 -14.23 -2.88 -5.40
C TRP A 183 -14.46 -1.45 -5.87
N THR A 184 -15.70 -1.00 -5.83
CA THR A 184 -16.04 0.39 -6.11
C THR A 184 -15.70 1.29 -4.91
N LYS A 185 -15.60 2.60 -5.16
CA LYS A 185 -15.44 3.58 -4.07
C LYS A 185 -16.64 3.50 -3.10
N GLN A 186 -17.84 3.30 -3.64
CA GLN A 186 -19.07 3.18 -2.85
C GLN A 186 -19.01 1.97 -1.93
N ALA A 187 -18.68 0.78 -2.44
CA ALA A 187 -18.58 -0.45 -1.64
C ALA A 187 -17.59 -0.34 -0.47
N ILE A 188 -16.45 0.36 -0.67
CA ILE A 188 -15.50 0.65 0.41
C ILE A 188 -16.14 1.48 1.52
N TRP A 189 -16.85 2.55 1.16
CA TRP A 189 -17.48 3.44 2.13
C TRP A 189 -18.69 2.80 2.82
N ASP A 190 -19.46 1.98 2.10
CA ASP A 190 -20.58 1.22 2.68
C ASP A 190 -20.05 0.23 3.72
N TYR A 191 -19.00 -0.53 3.40
CA TYR A 191 -18.34 -1.42 4.33
C TYR A 191 -17.89 -0.72 5.63
N ILE A 192 -17.26 0.46 5.50
CA ILE A 192 -16.78 1.25 6.65
C ILE A 192 -17.97 1.73 7.51
N ARG A 193 -19.04 2.23 6.88
CA ARG A 193 -20.22 2.75 7.59
C ARG A 193 -20.99 1.64 8.31
N GLU A 194 -21.27 0.55 7.61
CA GLU A 194 -22.02 -0.59 8.16
C GLU A 194 -21.34 -1.19 9.40
N ARG A 195 -20.01 -1.13 9.45
CA ARG A 195 -19.22 -1.66 10.58
C ARG A 195 -18.77 -0.59 11.56
N GLY A 196 -19.20 0.65 11.34
CA GLY A 196 -18.84 1.79 12.15
C GLY A 196 -17.35 2.01 12.30
N LEU A 197 -16.52 1.65 11.29
CA LEU A 197 -15.06 1.74 11.38
C LEU A 197 -14.60 3.20 11.35
N PRO A 198 -13.56 3.55 12.14
CA PRO A 198 -13.02 4.91 12.12
C PRO A 198 -12.29 5.17 10.81
N TYR A 199 -12.34 6.41 10.36
CA TYR A 199 -11.63 6.88 9.17
C TYR A 199 -11.12 8.30 9.36
N ASN A 200 -10.17 8.71 8.53
CA ASN A 200 -9.52 10.02 8.65
C ASN A 200 -10.54 11.16 8.45
N PRO A 201 -10.71 12.07 9.43
CA PRO A 201 -11.68 13.15 9.35
C PRO A 201 -11.41 14.14 8.22
N LEU A 202 -10.21 14.17 7.66
CA LEU A 202 -9.88 14.97 6.49
C LEU A 202 -10.74 14.61 5.26
N HIS A 203 -11.26 13.37 5.17
CA HIS A 203 -12.19 13.00 4.11
C HIS A 203 -13.46 13.85 4.10
N GLN A 204 -13.92 14.27 5.28
CA GLN A 204 -15.08 15.19 5.43
C GLN A 204 -14.72 16.64 5.14
N ARG A 205 -13.42 16.98 5.12
CA ARG A 205 -12.92 18.33 4.84
C ARG A 205 -12.41 18.50 3.40
N GLY A 206 -12.87 17.64 2.48
CA GLY A 206 -12.51 17.74 1.06
C GLY A 206 -11.18 17.13 0.67
N PHE A 207 -10.64 16.18 1.45
CA PHE A 207 -9.42 15.44 1.11
C PHE A 207 -9.75 13.99 0.68
N PRO A 208 -10.16 13.73 -0.56
CA PRO A 208 -10.52 12.38 -1.01
C PRO A 208 -9.33 11.43 -1.16
N SER A 209 -8.11 11.97 -1.24
CA SER A 209 -6.85 11.22 -1.29
C SER A 209 -5.83 11.88 -0.37
N ILE A 210 -5.40 11.18 0.67
CA ILE A 210 -4.50 11.69 1.71
C ILE A 210 -3.11 11.06 1.54
N GLY A 211 -2.06 11.85 1.71
CA GLY A 211 -0.68 11.42 1.75
C GLY A 211 0.15 12.24 2.74
N CYS A 212 1.38 12.63 2.38
CA CYS A 212 2.15 13.55 3.19
C CYS A 212 1.48 14.92 3.25
N GLN A 213 1.46 15.55 4.42
CA GLN A 213 0.83 16.85 4.66
C GLN A 213 1.29 17.93 3.66
N PRO A 214 2.59 18.15 3.43
CA PRO A 214 3.05 19.18 2.50
C PRO A 214 2.76 18.89 1.02
N CYS A 215 2.34 17.64 0.69
CA CYS A 215 2.04 17.21 -0.68
C CYS A 215 0.55 16.94 -0.90
N THR A 216 -0.33 17.44 -0.02
CA THR A 216 -1.76 17.13 -0.12
C THR A 216 -2.59 18.35 0.26
N ARG A 217 -3.51 18.75 -0.63
CA ARG A 217 -4.54 19.78 -0.35
C ARG A 217 -5.95 19.17 -0.49
N ALA A 218 -6.93 19.87 0.02
CA ALA A 218 -8.31 19.62 -0.32
C ALA A 218 -8.55 19.83 -1.82
N VAL A 219 -9.50 19.10 -2.39
CA VAL A 219 -9.94 19.28 -3.78
C VAL A 219 -11.14 20.23 -3.84
N GLN A 220 -11.25 20.97 -4.94
CA GLN A 220 -12.42 21.79 -5.22
C GLN A 220 -13.55 20.94 -5.78
N PRO A 221 -14.82 21.38 -5.70
CA PRO A 221 -15.93 20.72 -6.37
C PRO A 221 -15.64 20.54 -7.87
N GLY A 222 -15.82 19.31 -8.38
CA GLY A 222 -15.54 18.95 -9.77
C GLY A 222 -14.11 18.51 -10.10
N GLU A 223 -13.16 18.69 -9.17
CA GLU A 223 -11.81 18.15 -9.37
C GLU A 223 -11.75 16.62 -9.21
N GLU A 224 -10.83 15.98 -9.91
CA GLU A 224 -10.57 14.55 -9.74
C GLU A 224 -10.12 14.21 -8.32
N THR A 225 -10.42 12.97 -7.88
CA THR A 225 -10.10 12.47 -6.52
C THR A 225 -8.64 12.68 -6.12
N ARG A 226 -7.70 12.67 -7.06
CA ARG A 226 -6.27 12.82 -6.78
C ARG A 226 -5.69 14.20 -7.16
N ALA A 227 -6.50 15.14 -7.61
CA ALA A 227 -6.05 16.49 -8.00
C ALA A 227 -5.39 17.26 -6.82
N GLY A 228 -5.74 16.92 -5.59
CA GLY A 228 -5.10 17.48 -4.39
C GLY A 228 -3.70 16.95 -4.10
N ARG A 229 -3.18 15.96 -4.85
CA ARG A 229 -1.87 15.35 -4.61
C ARG A 229 -0.79 16.04 -5.44
N TRP A 230 0.33 16.39 -4.78
CA TRP A 230 1.47 17.10 -5.39
C TRP A 230 1.03 18.35 -6.18
N PRO A 231 0.32 19.31 -5.54
CA PRO A 231 -0.19 20.48 -6.24
C PRO A 231 0.97 21.25 -6.91
N GLY A 232 0.76 21.64 -8.17
CA GLY A 232 1.78 22.30 -8.99
C GLY A 232 2.75 21.38 -9.75
N PHE A 233 2.58 20.05 -9.64
CA PHE A 233 3.41 19.07 -10.35
C PHE A 233 2.57 18.13 -11.21
N ALA A 234 3.12 17.70 -12.34
CA ALA A 234 2.50 16.68 -13.22
C ALA A 234 2.53 15.25 -12.62
N LYS A 235 2.98 15.12 -11.36
CA LYS A 235 3.13 13.85 -10.66
C LYS A 235 1.77 13.28 -10.24
N THR A 236 1.53 12.00 -10.56
CA THR A 236 0.29 11.30 -10.24
C THR A 236 0.44 10.17 -9.22
N GLU A 237 1.66 9.61 -9.07
CA GLU A 237 1.95 8.50 -8.15
C GLU A 237 3.26 8.71 -7.39
N CYS A 238 3.37 8.08 -6.22
CA CYS A 238 4.55 8.19 -5.36
C CYS A 238 5.67 7.18 -5.69
N GLY A 239 5.44 6.27 -6.64
CA GLY A 239 6.41 5.27 -7.06
C GLY A 239 6.39 3.93 -6.30
N ILE A 240 5.67 3.79 -5.18
CA ILE A 240 5.60 2.54 -4.42
C ILE A 240 4.83 1.41 -5.13
N HIS A 241 4.08 1.73 -6.17
CA HIS A 241 3.31 0.78 -6.96
C HIS A 241 3.77 0.70 -8.41
N ALA A 242 4.97 1.21 -8.74
CA ALA A 242 5.53 1.13 -10.08
C ALA A 242 5.82 -0.32 -10.46
N SER A 243 5.39 -0.74 -11.65
CA SER A 243 5.54 -2.12 -12.13
C SER A 243 6.95 -2.44 -12.62
N GLN A 244 7.84 -1.44 -12.77
CA GLN A 244 9.23 -1.61 -13.20
C GLN A 244 10.21 -0.85 -12.31
N PRO A 245 11.38 -1.43 -11.99
CA PRO A 245 12.47 -0.70 -11.35
C PRO A 245 13.02 0.32 -12.36
N GLY A 246 12.89 1.61 -12.06
CA GLY A 246 13.61 2.66 -12.81
C GLY A 246 12.78 3.70 -13.56
N LEU A 247 11.45 3.60 -13.66
CA LEU A 247 10.62 4.70 -14.17
C LEU A 247 10.23 5.70 -13.06
N VAL A 248 11.22 6.26 -12.39
CA VAL A 248 11.13 7.65 -11.96
C VAL A 248 11.45 8.45 -13.22
N ASN A 249 10.46 9.09 -13.83
CA ASN A 249 10.72 10.09 -14.84
C ASN A 249 11.61 11.18 -14.20
N LEU A 250 12.92 11.06 -14.38
CA LEU A 250 13.84 12.16 -14.24
C LEU A 250 13.47 13.12 -15.37
N GLY A 251 12.51 14.01 -15.10
CA GLY A 251 12.07 15.02 -16.04
C GLY A 251 13.29 15.73 -16.60
N THR A 252 13.55 15.53 -17.90
CA THR A 252 14.46 16.36 -18.66
C THR A 252 14.03 17.81 -18.44
N LYS A 253 14.95 18.61 -17.88
CA LYS A 253 14.82 20.07 -17.85
C LYS A 253 14.56 20.53 -19.27
N GLY A 254 13.32 20.86 -19.59
CA GLY A 254 13.01 21.61 -20.78
C GLY A 254 13.65 23.00 -20.62
N SER A 255 14.71 23.23 -21.33
CA SER A 255 15.23 24.58 -21.58
C SER A 255 14.13 25.34 -22.31
N ALA A 256 13.55 26.32 -21.66
CA ALA A 256 12.71 27.33 -22.32
C ALA A 256 13.59 28.29 -23.12
N PRO A 257 13.12 28.80 -24.27
CA PRO A 257 13.83 29.78 -25.10
C PRO A 257 13.95 31.15 -24.45
#